data_9bfbd777a7e34b71938a959880122c7e
#
_entry.id   9bfbd777a7e34b71938a959880122c7e
#
_cell.length_a   1.000
_cell.length_b   1.000
_cell.length_c   1.000
_cell.angle_alpha   90.00
_cell.angle_beta   90.00
_cell.angle_gamma   90.00
#
_symmetry.space_group_name_H-M   'P 1'
#
loop_
_entity.id
_entity.type
_entity.pdbx_description
1 polymer ?
#
loop_
_entity_poly.entity_id
_entity_poly.type
_entity_poly.pdbx_seq_one_letter_code
_entity_poly.pdbx_strand_id
1 'polypeptide(L)'
;MIKNLSSPEIWFVCGSQHLYGPGPLKQVAENAQKVADALAASKQLPLKTVFKALLTTPDEIAKLCVAANSDENCAGLILWMHTFSPSKMWIRGLSVLRKPFAHLHTQFNRDLPWGTIDMDFMNLNQAAHGDREAGFIHTRMRLGRKVIVGHWSDPEVHERLGAWMRAARAWHDWQGAKFARFGDNMRQVAVTEGDKVASELRFGFATNGYGVGDLVAKMNEVSDASIDTLCKDYADEYAIVKEIGRASCRERVY
;
A
#
# COMPACT_ATOMS: atom_id res chain seq x y z
N MET A 1 -15.93 -19.09 4.23
CA MET A 1 -15.32 -18.17 5.23
C MET A 1 -14.68 -17.05 4.46
N ILE A 2 -15.31 -15.88 4.40
CA ILE A 2 -14.69 -14.67 3.84
C ILE A 2 -13.50 -14.39 4.75
N LYS A 3 -12.29 -14.45 4.19
CA LYS A 3 -11.07 -14.09 4.93
C LYS A 3 -11.31 -12.69 5.51
N ASN A 4 -11.31 -12.55 6.84
CA ASN A 4 -11.31 -11.21 7.43
C ASN A 4 -10.18 -10.46 6.76
N LEU A 5 -10.53 -9.46 5.95
CA LEU A 5 -9.55 -8.62 5.29
C LEU A 5 -8.71 -8.01 6.40
N SER A 6 -7.45 -8.43 6.49
CA SER A 6 -6.50 -7.80 7.41
C SER A 6 -6.54 -6.30 7.15
N SER A 7 -6.45 -5.50 8.19
CA SER A 7 -6.29 -4.05 8.02
C SER A 7 -4.79 -3.74 8.01
N PRO A 8 -4.13 -3.83 6.85
CA PRO A 8 -2.69 -3.60 6.77
C PRO A 8 -2.39 -2.13 7.07
N GLU A 9 -1.12 -1.88 7.40
CA GLU A 9 -0.63 -0.54 7.72
C GLU A 9 0.35 -0.02 6.65
N ILE A 10 0.54 1.29 6.63
CA ILE A 10 1.57 1.97 5.84
C ILE A 10 2.72 2.35 6.76
N TRP A 11 3.92 1.96 6.40
CA TRP A 11 5.12 2.29 7.14
C TRP A 11 5.63 3.67 6.75
N PHE A 12 5.65 4.59 7.70
CA PHE A 12 6.28 5.90 7.52
C PHE A 12 7.74 5.79 7.91
N VAL A 13 8.63 6.14 6.98
CA VAL A 13 10.09 5.98 7.12
C VAL A 13 10.75 7.30 6.81
N CYS A 14 11.62 7.75 7.72
CA CYS A 14 12.34 9.00 7.57
C CYS A 14 13.84 8.75 7.35
N GLY A 15 14.43 9.43 6.40
CA GLY A 15 15.87 9.42 6.13
C GLY A 15 16.60 10.59 6.78
N SER A 16 17.80 10.33 7.29
CA SER A 16 18.76 11.32 7.79
C SER A 16 20.20 10.79 7.67
N GLN A 17 21.14 11.40 8.36
CA GLN A 17 22.53 10.94 8.42
C GLN A 17 23.17 11.27 9.76
N HIS A 18 24.16 10.47 10.18
CA HIS A 18 24.87 10.64 11.46
C HIS A 18 25.64 11.97 11.59
N LEU A 19 25.97 12.60 10.46
CA LEU A 19 26.70 13.86 10.44
C LEU A 19 26.03 14.97 11.27
N TYR A 20 24.69 14.92 11.42
CA TYR A 20 23.95 15.93 12.18
C TYR A 20 24.12 15.80 13.69
N GLY A 21 24.62 14.69 14.20
CA GLY A 21 24.78 14.44 15.62
C GLY A 21 23.49 14.05 16.35
N PRO A 22 23.58 13.65 17.64
CA PRO A 22 22.47 13.04 18.36
C PRO A 22 21.30 14.00 18.65
N GLY A 23 21.57 15.27 18.90
CA GLY A 23 20.54 16.28 19.16
C GLY A 23 19.58 16.48 17.98
N PRO A 24 20.06 16.89 16.81
CA PRO A 24 19.25 17.02 15.61
C PRO A 24 18.57 15.70 15.20
N LEU A 25 19.25 14.55 15.32
CA LEU A 25 18.63 13.26 14.98
C LEU A 25 17.44 12.92 15.87
N LYS A 26 17.51 13.25 17.17
CA LYS A 26 16.38 13.12 18.09
C LYS A 26 15.20 14.00 17.64
N GLN A 27 15.46 15.26 17.31
CA GLN A 27 14.44 16.19 16.85
C GLN A 27 13.80 15.71 15.52
N VAL A 28 14.62 15.19 14.61
CA VAL A 28 14.14 14.60 13.34
C VAL A 28 13.21 13.41 13.59
N ALA A 29 13.55 12.53 14.53
CA ALA A 29 12.70 11.40 14.90
C ALA A 29 11.37 11.86 15.52
N GLU A 30 11.40 12.85 16.41
CA GLU A 30 10.20 13.44 17.02
C GLU A 30 9.31 14.11 15.96
N ASN A 31 9.88 14.83 15.01
CA ASN A 31 9.15 15.43 13.91
C ASN A 31 8.52 14.36 13.00
N ALA A 32 9.25 13.31 12.69
CA ALA A 32 8.76 12.20 11.87
C ALA A 32 7.59 11.46 12.58
N GLN A 33 7.70 11.26 13.89
CA GLN A 33 6.60 10.69 14.68
C GLN A 33 5.35 11.59 14.63
N LYS A 34 5.50 12.90 14.81
CA LYS A 34 4.38 13.86 14.73
C LYS A 34 3.69 13.83 13.36
N VAL A 35 4.46 13.77 12.27
CA VAL A 35 3.89 13.66 10.93
C VAL A 35 3.13 12.34 10.77
N ALA A 36 3.72 11.22 11.19
CA ALA A 36 3.07 9.91 11.10
C ALA A 36 1.77 9.84 11.94
N ASP A 37 1.78 10.40 13.14
CA ASP A 37 0.61 10.46 14.03
C ASP A 37 -0.51 11.32 13.42
N ALA A 38 -0.17 12.45 12.83
CA ALA A 38 -1.13 13.32 12.14
C ALA A 38 -1.74 12.62 10.91
N LEU A 39 -0.93 11.91 10.12
CA LEU A 39 -1.42 11.09 9.03
C LEU A 39 -2.31 9.95 9.55
N ALA A 40 -1.93 9.27 10.63
CA ALA A 40 -2.73 8.20 11.22
C ALA A 40 -4.09 8.68 11.75
N ALA A 41 -4.17 9.92 12.23
CA ALA A 41 -5.42 10.54 12.72
C ALA A 41 -6.33 11.03 11.58
N SER A 42 -5.85 11.08 10.34
CA SER A 42 -6.61 11.61 9.21
C SER A 42 -7.72 10.66 8.76
N LYS A 43 -8.96 11.14 8.77
CA LYS A 43 -10.12 10.40 8.25
C LYS A 43 -10.12 10.19 6.72
N GLN A 44 -9.26 10.90 6.01
CA GLN A 44 -9.12 10.78 4.55
C GLN A 44 -8.21 9.60 4.15
N LEU A 45 -7.42 9.09 5.10
CA LEU A 45 -6.48 7.98 4.85
C LEU A 45 -7.12 6.64 5.24
N PRO A 46 -7.23 5.70 4.28
CA PRO A 46 -7.94 4.44 4.50
C PRO A 46 -7.12 3.41 5.29
N LEU A 47 -5.81 3.63 5.46
CA LEU A 47 -4.91 2.75 6.19
C LEU A 47 -4.17 3.52 7.28
N LYS A 48 -3.92 2.86 8.40
CA LYS A 48 -3.14 3.41 9.50
C LYS A 48 -1.70 3.65 9.04
N THR A 49 -1.18 4.85 9.28
CA THR A 49 0.24 5.17 9.09
C THR A 49 0.99 4.94 10.40
N VAL A 50 2.12 4.24 10.34
CA VAL A 50 2.93 3.90 11.51
C VAL A 50 4.37 4.33 11.28
N PHE A 51 4.91 5.18 12.14
CA PHE A 51 6.32 5.52 12.11
C PHE A 51 7.16 4.29 12.49
N LYS A 52 8.03 3.86 11.61
CA LYS A 52 8.87 2.67 11.83
C LYS A 52 10.28 3.01 12.23
N ALA A 53 10.91 3.95 11.53
CA ALA A 53 12.31 4.26 11.83
C ALA A 53 12.75 5.61 11.25
N LEU A 54 13.74 6.21 11.92
CA LEU A 54 14.69 7.13 11.34
C LEU A 54 15.91 6.32 10.86
N LEU A 55 16.24 6.39 9.59
CA LEU A 55 17.30 5.61 8.96
C LEU A 55 18.49 6.49 8.60
N THR A 56 19.67 6.08 9.03
CA THR A 56 20.90 6.86 8.93
C THR A 56 22.04 6.11 8.27
N THR A 57 21.87 4.80 8.01
CA THR A 57 22.90 3.95 7.39
C THR A 57 22.34 3.07 6.27
N PRO A 58 23.18 2.67 5.29
CA PRO A 58 22.76 1.73 4.24
C PRO A 58 22.26 0.38 4.76
N ASP A 59 22.84 -0.11 5.86
CA ASP A 59 22.47 -1.42 6.43
C ASP A 59 21.11 -1.36 7.12
N GLU A 60 20.81 -0.30 7.87
CA GLU A 60 19.49 -0.08 8.46
C GLU A 60 18.41 -0.01 7.38
N ILE A 61 18.66 0.77 6.31
CA ILE A 61 17.75 0.90 5.18
C ILE A 61 17.50 -0.46 4.52
N ALA A 62 18.56 -1.24 4.27
CA ALA A 62 18.43 -2.55 3.64
C ALA A 62 17.65 -3.53 4.54
N LYS A 63 17.93 -3.56 5.84
CA LYS A 63 17.21 -4.39 6.83
C LYS A 63 15.73 -4.03 6.88
N LEU A 64 15.40 -2.74 6.89
CA LEU A 64 13.99 -2.29 6.90
C LEU A 64 13.26 -2.69 5.62
N CYS A 65 13.88 -2.55 4.45
CA CYS A 65 13.27 -2.95 3.18
C CYS A 65 13.00 -4.47 3.12
N VAL A 66 13.92 -5.29 3.63
CA VAL A 66 13.72 -6.75 3.74
C VAL A 66 12.60 -7.06 4.73
N ALA A 67 12.59 -6.42 5.90
CA ALA A 67 11.53 -6.59 6.90
C ALA A 67 10.15 -6.21 6.33
N ALA A 68 10.06 -5.10 5.59
CA ALA A 68 8.82 -4.67 4.94
C ALA A 68 8.31 -5.72 3.93
N ASN A 69 9.20 -6.34 3.17
CA ASN A 69 8.80 -7.39 2.22
C ASN A 69 8.16 -8.60 2.92
N SER A 70 8.67 -8.96 4.09
CA SER A 70 8.27 -10.16 4.85
C SER A 70 7.09 -9.92 5.80
N ASP A 71 6.77 -8.66 6.09
CA ASP A 71 5.69 -8.32 7.01
C ASP A 71 4.34 -8.35 6.28
N GLU A 72 3.46 -9.27 6.71
CA GLU A 72 2.12 -9.43 6.15
C GLU A 72 1.20 -8.24 6.44
N ASN A 73 1.51 -7.41 7.44
CA ASN A 73 0.74 -6.21 7.74
C ASN A 73 1.24 -4.97 6.98
N CYS A 74 2.41 -5.01 6.37
CA CYS A 74 2.93 -3.89 5.60
C CYS A 74 2.34 -3.87 4.19
N ALA A 75 1.44 -2.93 3.88
CA ALA A 75 0.92 -2.74 2.52
C ALA A 75 1.81 -1.87 1.64
N GLY A 76 2.67 -1.04 2.23
CA GLY A 76 3.56 -0.14 1.50
C GLY A 76 4.28 0.84 2.42
N LEU A 77 5.12 1.69 1.84
CA LEU A 77 5.94 2.65 2.58
C LEU A 77 5.69 4.08 2.11
N ILE A 78 5.73 5.02 3.05
CA ILE A 78 5.90 6.45 2.75
C ILE A 78 7.33 6.81 3.14
N LEU A 79 8.12 7.29 2.17
CA LEU A 79 9.48 7.75 2.39
C LEU A 79 9.52 9.27 2.45
N TRP A 80 10.21 9.80 3.45
CA TRP A 80 10.43 11.22 3.65
C TRP A 80 11.89 11.51 4.00
N MET A 81 12.49 12.45 3.29
CA MET A 81 13.86 12.91 3.52
C MET A 81 13.84 14.23 4.29
N HIS A 82 13.50 14.18 5.57
CA HIS A 82 13.29 15.37 6.43
C HIS A 82 14.51 16.28 6.48
N THR A 83 15.69 15.68 6.68
CA THR A 83 16.98 16.33 6.50
C THR A 83 17.63 15.80 5.22
N PHE A 84 18.83 16.26 4.89
CA PHE A 84 19.59 15.64 3.80
C PHE A 84 19.99 14.22 4.21
N SER A 85 19.34 13.22 3.59
CA SER A 85 19.73 11.82 3.68
C SER A 85 20.42 11.43 2.38
N PRO A 86 21.72 11.13 2.39
CA PRO A 86 22.45 10.80 1.16
C PRO A 86 21.82 9.62 0.43
N SER A 87 21.29 9.86 -0.76
CA SER A 87 20.43 8.88 -1.44
C SER A 87 21.19 7.67 -1.96
N LYS A 88 22.51 7.73 -2.05
CA LYS A 88 23.35 6.57 -2.31
C LYS A 88 23.16 5.46 -1.25
N MET A 89 22.87 5.83 -0.01
CA MET A 89 22.60 4.86 1.07
C MET A 89 21.35 4.02 0.82
N TRP A 90 20.39 4.54 0.04
CA TRP A 90 19.10 3.89 -0.22
C TRP A 90 19.15 2.86 -1.34
N ILE A 91 20.17 2.88 -2.18
CA ILE A 91 20.25 2.05 -3.40
C ILE A 91 20.08 0.56 -3.06
N ARG A 92 20.86 0.05 -2.09
CA ARG A 92 20.82 -1.38 -1.72
C ARG A 92 19.45 -1.81 -1.18
N GLY A 93 18.85 -1.00 -0.32
CA GLY A 93 17.53 -1.31 0.25
C GLY A 93 16.43 -1.26 -0.81
N LEU A 94 16.40 -0.18 -1.59
CA LEU A 94 15.38 0.00 -2.63
C LEU A 94 15.50 -1.02 -3.77
N SER A 95 16.70 -1.56 -4.05
CA SER A 95 16.88 -2.60 -5.07
C SER A 95 16.22 -3.93 -4.71
N VAL A 96 15.98 -4.19 -3.43
CA VAL A 96 15.31 -5.40 -2.95
C VAL A 96 13.88 -5.17 -2.47
N LEU A 97 13.45 -3.92 -2.36
CA LEU A 97 12.08 -3.59 -1.91
C LEU A 97 11.06 -4.03 -2.97
N ARG A 98 10.07 -4.83 -2.54
CA ARG A 98 8.96 -5.31 -3.37
C ARG A 98 7.61 -4.67 -3.02
N LYS A 99 7.55 -3.91 -1.93
CA LYS A 99 6.34 -3.18 -1.54
C LYS A 99 6.22 -1.88 -2.32
N PRO A 100 5.01 -1.45 -2.68
CA PRO A 100 4.81 -0.13 -3.28
C PRO A 100 5.22 0.97 -2.29
N PHE A 101 5.74 2.08 -2.82
CA PHE A 101 6.04 3.22 -1.96
C PHE A 101 5.62 4.56 -2.57
N ALA A 102 5.30 5.49 -1.67
CA ALA A 102 5.14 6.90 -1.97
C ALA A 102 6.36 7.67 -1.48
N HIS A 103 6.81 8.64 -2.25
CA HIS A 103 7.81 9.62 -1.84
C HIS A 103 7.08 10.92 -1.51
N LEU A 104 7.02 11.26 -0.23
CA LEU A 104 6.38 12.48 0.27
C LEU A 104 7.41 13.61 0.31
N HIS A 105 7.28 14.57 -0.60
CA HIS A 105 8.07 15.80 -0.61
C HIS A 105 7.38 16.83 0.28
N THR A 106 7.83 16.98 1.51
CA THR A 106 7.25 17.90 2.47
C THR A 106 8.33 18.49 3.37
N GLN A 107 8.05 19.65 3.95
CA GLN A 107 8.82 20.23 5.04
C GLN A 107 8.04 20.01 6.34
N PHE A 108 8.77 19.92 7.47
CA PHE A 108 8.11 19.83 8.77
C PHE A 108 7.38 21.13 9.11
N ASN A 109 8.07 22.27 8.95
CA ASN A 109 7.49 23.59 9.16
C ASN A 109 6.79 24.07 7.91
N ARG A 110 5.58 24.63 8.06
CA ARG A 110 4.83 25.22 6.94
C ARG A 110 5.48 26.49 6.43
N ASP A 111 5.89 27.35 7.36
CA ASP A 111 6.40 28.68 7.06
C ASP A 111 7.85 28.83 7.47
N LEU A 112 8.57 29.72 6.79
CA LEU A 112 9.94 30.07 7.11
C LEU A 112 9.97 31.19 8.16
N PRO A 113 10.67 31.01 9.29
CA PRO A 113 10.78 32.03 10.34
C PRO A 113 11.82 33.09 9.95
N TRP A 114 11.50 33.95 8.96
CA TRP A 114 12.42 34.90 8.35
C TRP A 114 13.23 35.75 9.32
N GLY A 115 12.64 36.10 10.50
CA GLY A 115 13.30 36.92 11.52
C GLY A 115 14.30 36.16 12.39
N THR A 116 14.26 34.83 12.41
CA THR A 116 15.07 33.99 13.32
C THR A 116 15.72 32.80 12.64
N ILE A 117 15.61 32.72 11.31
CA ILE A 117 16.18 31.62 10.53
C ILE A 117 17.71 31.63 10.64
N ASP A 118 18.27 30.48 10.98
CA ASP A 118 19.72 30.26 11.11
C ASP A 118 20.14 28.93 10.44
N MET A 119 21.42 28.58 10.58
CA MET A 119 21.95 27.34 10.02
C MET A 119 21.40 26.09 10.69
N ASP A 120 21.04 26.15 11.97
CA ASP A 120 20.46 25.00 12.67
C ASP A 120 19.05 24.73 12.18
N PHE A 121 18.24 25.77 11.98
CA PHE A 121 16.94 25.64 11.31
C PHE A 121 17.09 25.06 9.90
N MET A 122 18.06 25.56 9.12
CA MET A 122 18.29 25.09 7.76
C MET A 122 18.72 23.61 7.75
N ASN A 123 19.58 23.18 8.65
CA ASN A 123 20.01 21.79 8.78
C ASN A 123 18.86 20.84 9.12
N LEU A 124 17.93 21.29 9.96
CA LEU A 124 16.71 20.52 10.28
C LEU A 124 15.66 20.52 9.14
N ASN A 125 15.73 21.45 8.19
CA ASN A 125 14.71 21.62 7.15
C ASN A 125 15.29 21.51 5.73
N GLN A 126 16.12 20.49 5.49
CA GLN A 126 16.70 20.21 4.18
C GLN A 126 15.93 19.16 3.35
N ALA A 127 14.64 18.98 3.60
CA ALA A 127 13.84 18.02 2.85
C ALA A 127 13.86 18.31 1.34
N ALA A 128 13.77 19.56 0.93
CA ALA A 128 13.83 19.91 -0.50
C ALA A 128 15.13 19.45 -1.18
N HIS A 129 16.25 19.47 -0.48
CA HIS A 129 17.54 18.96 -0.96
C HIS A 129 17.54 17.42 -0.97
N GLY A 130 17.19 16.79 0.14
CA GLY A 130 17.16 15.33 0.28
C GLY A 130 16.17 14.68 -0.68
N ASP A 131 14.99 15.26 -0.83
CA ASP A 131 13.95 14.77 -1.74
C ASP A 131 14.35 14.85 -3.21
N ARG A 132 15.08 15.90 -3.62
CA ARG A 132 15.61 15.99 -5.00
C ARG A 132 16.60 14.89 -5.31
N GLU A 133 17.56 14.66 -4.42
CA GLU A 133 18.55 13.61 -4.61
C GLU A 133 17.90 12.21 -4.59
N ALA A 134 16.95 11.98 -3.68
CA ALA A 134 16.16 10.76 -3.64
C ALA A 134 15.38 10.56 -4.95
N GLY A 135 14.72 11.60 -5.44
CA GLY A 135 14.03 11.58 -6.74
C GLY A 135 14.93 11.22 -7.90
N PHE A 136 16.15 11.76 -7.91
CA PHE A 136 17.18 11.42 -8.91
C PHE A 136 17.54 9.93 -8.85
N ILE A 137 17.87 9.40 -7.67
CA ILE A 137 18.23 7.98 -7.50
C ILE A 137 17.04 7.06 -7.85
N HIS A 138 15.83 7.36 -7.38
CA HIS A 138 14.65 6.56 -7.71
C HIS A 138 14.42 6.48 -9.24
N THR A 139 14.64 7.58 -9.95
CA THR A 139 14.52 7.63 -11.40
C THR A 139 15.64 6.84 -12.10
N ARG A 140 16.87 6.98 -11.64
CA ARG A 140 18.03 6.22 -12.16
C ARG A 140 17.84 4.70 -11.97
N MET A 141 17.25 4.28 -10.85
CA MET A 141 16.92 2.89 -10.56
C MET A 141 15.64 2.41 -11.27
N ARG A 142 14.93 3.28 -12.00
CA ARG A 142 13.64 3.00 -12.67
C ARG A 142 12.58 2.45 -11.72
N LEU A 143 12.55 2.95 -10.49
CA LEU A 143 11.59 2.53 -9.48
C LEU A 143 10.23 3.19 -9.73
N GLY A 144 9.19 2.34 -9.84
CA GLY A 144 7.79 2.81 -9.80
C GLY A 144 7.46 3.35 -8.41
N ARG A 145 7.02 4.61 -8.35
CA ARG A 145 6.65 5.26 -7.08
C ARG A 145 5.57 6.30 -7.28
N LYS A 146 4.83 6.59 -6.23
CA LYS A 146 3.97 7.78 -6.19
C LYS A 146 4.76 8.95 -5.61
N VAL A 147 4.83 10.05 -6.34
CA VAL A 147 5.41 11.31 -5.83
C VAL A 147 4.25 12.21 -5.39
N ILE A 148 4.32 12.70 -4.14
CA ILE A 148 3.34 13.61 -3.55
C ILE A 148 4.10 14.79 -2.98
N VAL A 149 3.78 15.99 -3.45
CA VAL A 149 4.42 17.24 -3.06
C VAL A 149 3.38 18.11 -2.36
N GLY A 150 3.75 18.72 -1.26
CA GLY A 150 2.92 19.63 -0.47
C GLY A 150 3.21 19.50 1.02
N HIS A 151 2.64 20.39 1.84
CA HIS A 151 2.80 20.29 3.27
C HIS A 151 1.99 19.09 3.81
N TRP A 152 2.61 18.31 4.70
CA TRP A 152 2.04 17.07 5.25
C TRP A 152 0.66 17.23 5.90
N SER A 153 0.28 18.43 6.32
CA SER A 153 -1.04 18.72 6.91
C SER A 153 -2.08 19.19 5.89
N ASP A 154 -1.73 19.32 4.60
CA ASP A 154 -2.65 19.81 3.58
C ASP A 154 -3.68 18.74 3.19
N PRO A 155 -4.98 19.12 3.09
CA PRO A 155 -6.03 18.19 2.69
C PRO A 155 -5.77 17.54 1.32
N GLU A 156 -5.20 18.28 0.36
CA GLU A 156 -4.84 17.74 -0.97
C GLU A 156 -3.75 16.65 -0.87
N VAL A 157 -2.76 16.82 0.02
CA VAL A 157 -1.74 15.79 0.27
C VAL A 157 -2.39 14.54 0.84
N HIS A 158 -3.33 14.69 1.79
CA HIS A 158 -4.07 13.56 2.35
C HIS A 158 -4.93 12.85 1.30
N GLU A 159 -5.62 13.59 0.43
CA GLU A 159 -6.41 13.01 -0.66
C GLU A 159 -5.53 12.16 -1.60
N ARG A 160 -4.39 12.71 -2.03
CA ARG A 160 -3.44 12.03 -2.92
C ARG A 160 -2.78 10.82 -2.26
N LEU A 161 -2.44 10.91 -0.96
CA LEU A 161 -1.98 9.77 -0.16
C LEU A 161 -3.07 8.71 -0.03
N GLY A 162 -4.30 9.11 0.26
CA GLY A 162 -5.43 8.19 0.38
C GLY A 162 -5.72 7.43 -0.92
N ALA A 163 -5.63 8.11 -2.07
CA ALA A 163 -5.74 7.45 -3.37
C ALA A 163 -4.64 6.42 -3.60
N TRP A 164 -3.38 6.77 -3.27
CA TRP A 164 -2.27 5.83 -3.36
C TRP A 164 -2.39 4.67 -2.36
N MET A 165 -2.83 4.91 -1.14
CA MET A 165 -3.02 3.87 -0.12
C MET A 165 -4.06 2.83 -0.55
N ARG A 166 -5.15 3.24 -1.22
CA ARG A 166 -6.13 2.31 -1.80
C ARG A 166 -5.49 1.40 -2.85
N ALA A 167 -4.66 1.96 -3.72
CA ALA A 167 -3.93 1.17 -4.72
C ALA A 167 -2.89 0.23 -4.07
N ALA A 168 -2.16 0.71 -3.05
CA ALA A 168 -1.20 -0.10 -2.31
C ALA A 168 -1.88 -1.27 -1.58
N ARG A 169 -3.06 -1.03 -0.98
CA ARG A 169 -3.87 -2.08 -0.37
C ARG A 169 -4.34 -3.11 -1.40
N ALA A 170 -4.88 -2.66 -2.52
CA ALA A 170 -5.32 -3.57 -3.58
C ALA A 170 -4.16 -4.44 -4.10
N TRP A 171 -2.99 -3.83 -4.31
CA TRP A 171 -1.78 -4.57 -4.66
C TRP A 171 -1.40 -5.60 -3.61
N HIS A 172 -1.44 -5.21 -2.33
CA HIS A 172 -1.15 -6.10 -1.20
C HIS A 172 -2.12 -7.29 -1.14
N ASP A 173 -3.43 -7.04 -1.30
CA ASP A 173 -4.47 -8.08 -1.25
C ASP A 173 -4.35 -9.07 -2.44
N TRP A 174 -3.80 -8.61 -3.56
CA TRP A 174 -3.62 -9.47 -4.74
C TRP A 174 -2.40 -10.40 -4.63
N GLN A 175 -1.39 -10.04 -3.81
CA GLN A 175 -0.21 -10.89 -3.66
C GLN A 175 -0.59 -12.24 -3.04
N GLY A 176 -0.43 -13.31 -3.81
CA GLY A 176 -0.80 -14.67 -3.40
C GLY A 176 -2.30 -14.98 -3.41
N ALA A 177 -3.15 -14.06 -3.90
CA ALA A 177 -4.57 -14.35 -4.12
C ALA A 177 -4.76 -15.48 -5.13
N LYS A 178 -5.83 -16.26 -4.94
CA LYS A 178 -6.16 -17.42 -5.79
C LYS A 178 -7.55 -17.25 -6.37
N PHE A 179 -7.64 -17.25 -7.70
CA PHE A 179 -8.89 -17.23 -8.42
C PHE A 179 -9.22 -18.64 -8.91
N ALA A 180 -10.36 -19.18 -8.49
CA ALA A 180 -10.90 -20.41 -9.02
C ALA A 180 -11.67 -20.10 -10.33
N ARG A 181 -11.28 -20.74 -11.42
CA ARG A 181 -11.97 -20.67 -12.70
C ARG A 181 -12.58 -22.01 -13.01
N PHE A 182 -13.90 -22.07 -13.11
CA PHE A 182 -14.62 -23.27 -13.49
C PHE A 182 -14.91 -23.26 -14.99
N GLY A 183 -14.59 -24.39 -15.65
CA GLY A 183 -14.68 -24.50 -17.10
C GLY A 183 -13.50 -23.89 -17.84
N ASP A 184 -13.70 -23.59 -19.12
CA ASP A 184 -12.65 -23.08 -20.00
C ASP A 184 -13.13 -21.88 -20.85
N ASN A 185 -12.27 -21.41 -21.74
CA ASN A 185 -12.55 -20.34 -22.68
C ASN A 185 -13.67 -20.72 -23.66
N MET A 186 -14.39 -19.74 -24.13
CA MET A 186 -15.32 -19.94 -25.25
C MET A 186 -14.51 -20.24 -26.51
N ARG A 187 -14.91 -21.30 -27.23
CA ARG A 187 -14.25 -21.67 -28.49
C ARG A 187 -14.37 -20.53 -29.50
N GLN A 188 -13.29 -20.23 -30.20
CA GLN A 188 -13.23 -19.22 -31.27
C GLN A 188 -13.50 -17.77 -30.81
N VAL A 189 -13.44 -17.49 -29.49
CA VAL A 189 -13.64 -16.14 -28.94
C VAL A 189 -12.33 -15.66 -28.29
N ALA A 190 -11.55 -14.91 -29.05
CA ALA A 190 -10.20 -14.49 -28.65
C ALA A 190 -10.16 -13.69 -27.33
N VAL A 191 -11.18 -12.88 -27.04
CA VAL A 191 -11.24 -12.06 -25.82
C VAL A 191 -11.41 -12.89 -24.53
N THR A 192 -11.75 -14.17 -24.62
CA THR A 192 -11.85 -15.06 -23.47
C THR A 192 -10.52 -15.76 -23.17
N GLU A 193 -9.55 -15.68 -24.09
CA GLU A 193 -8.20 -16.17 -23.86
C GLU A 193 -7.49 -15.27 -22.85
N GLY A 194 -6.76 -15.88 -21.91
CA GLY A 194 -6.04 -15.16 -20.89
C GLY A 194 -4.68 -15.80 -20.59
N ASP A 195 -3.65 -14.97 -20.49
CA ASP A 195 -2.33 -15.41 -20.06
C ASP A 195 -2.26 -15.42 -18.52
N LYS A 196 -2.53 -16.59 -17.93
CA LYS A 196 -2.52 -16.81 -16.48
C LYS A 196 -1.14 -16.57 -15.87
N VAL A 197 -0.08 -16.93 -16.61
CA VAL A 197 1.30 -16.75 -16.15
C VAL A 197 1.66 -15.27 -16.15
N ALA A 198 1.34 -14.53 -17.20
CA ALA A 198 1.56 -13.08 -17.23
C ALA A 198 0.77 -12.35 -16.14
N SER A 199 -0.44 -12.81 -15.83
CA SER A 199 -1.24 -12.25 -14.73
C SER A 199 -0.57 -12.46 -13.38
N GLU A 200 -0.06 -13.65 -13.10
CA GLU A 200 0.65 -13.95 -11.86
C GLU A 200 1.96 -13.16 -11.75
N LEU A 201 2.75 -13.09 -12.82
CA LEU A 201 4.00 -12.32 -12.86
C LEU A 201 3.77 -10.82 -12.65
N ARG A 202 2.66 -10.27 -13.19
CA ARG A 202 2.39 -8.82 -13.12
C ARG A 202 1.65 -8.38 -11.86
N PHE A 203 0.75 -9.21 -11.35
CA PHE A 203 -0.19 -8.82 -10.30
C PHE A 203 -0.10 -9.69 -9.04
N GLY A 204 0.62 -10.80 -9.09
CA GLY A 204 0.88 -11.66 -7.94
C GLY A 204 -0.26 -12.60 -7.58
N PHE A 205 -1.35 -12.68 -8.35
CA PHE A 205 -2.43 -13.64 -8.14
C PHE A 205 -2.33 -14.84 -9.08
N ALA A 206 -2.68 -16.03 -8.59
CA ALA A 206 -2.76 -17.24 -9.38
C ALA A 206 -4.19 -17.51 -9.85
N THR A 207 -4.35 -17.99 -11.09
CA THR A 207 -5.64 -18.47 -11.61
C THR A 207 -5.58 -19.97 -11.87
N ASN A 208 -6.38 -20.74 -11.11
CA ASN A 208 -6.44 -22.19 -11.21
C ASN A 208 -7.74 -22.63 -11.92
N GLY A 209 -7.62 -23.50 -12.91
CA GLY A 209 -8.75 -24.08 -13.60
C GLY A 209 -9.28 -25.33 -12.89
N TYR A 210 -10.58 -25.43 -12.78
CA TYR A 210 -11.30 -26.58 -12.22
C TYR A 210 -12.36 -27.08 -13.19
N GLY A 211 -12.69 -28.36 -13.12
CA GLY A 211 -13.77 -28.94 -13.91
C GLY A 211 -15.15 -28.42 -13.45
N VAL A 212 -16.11 -28.36 -14.37
CA VAL A 212 -17.49 -28.01 -14.02
C VAL A 212 -18.09 -29.02 -13.03
N GLY A 213 -17.64 -30.28 -13.08
CA GLY A 213 -18.01 -31.30 -12.10
C GLY A 213 -17.63 -30.97 -10.67
N ASP A 214 -16.47 -30.30 -10.46
CA ASP A 214 -16.04 -29.84 -9.13
C ASP A 214 -16.98 -28.77 -8.58
N LEU A 215 -17.44 -27.84 -9.45
CA LEU A 215 -18.43 -26.85 -9.08
C LEU A 215 -19.75 -27.51 -8.68
N VAL A 216 -20.26 -28.47 -9.48
CA VAL A 216 -21.49 -29.20 -9.18
C VAL A 216 -21.38 -29.95 -7.85
N ALA A 217 -20.23 -30.59 -7.58
CA ALA A 217 -19.99 -31.24 -6.29
C ALA A 217 -20.13 -30.26 -5.13
N LYS A 218 -19.53 -29.06 -5.25
CA LYS A 218 -19.64 -28.00 -4.24
C LYS A 218 -21.06 -27.47 -4.11
N MET A 219 -21.77 -27.25 -5.20
CA MET A 219 -23.17 -26.82 -5.18
C MET A 219 -24.06 -27.81 -4.38
N ASN A 220 -23.78 -29.10 -4.49
CA ASN A 220 -24.54 -30.14 -3.76
C ASN A 220 -24.24 -30.18 -2.24
N GLU A 221 -23.10 -29.59 -1.80
CA GLU A 221 -22.76 -29.46 -0.38
C GLU A 221 -23.49 -28.29 0.31
N VAL A 222 -24.07 -27.34 -0.47
CA VAL A 222 -24.75 -26.16 0.09
C VAL A 222 -26.10 -26.56 0.69
N SER A 223 -26.31 -26.26 1.98
CA SER A 223 -27.56 -26.55 2.66
C SER A 223 -28.67 -25.59 2.24
N ASP A 224 -29.91 -26.09 2.27
CA ASP A 224 -31.09 -25.25 2.03
C ASP A 224 -31.19 -24.07 3.01
N ALA A 225 -30.80 -24.25 4.26
CA ALA A 225 -30.75 -23.16 5.24
C ALA A 225 -29.80 -22.02 4.83
N SER A 226 -28.63 -22.34 4.22
CA SER A 226 -27.70 -21.33 3.70
C SER A 226 -28.28 -20.58 2.50
N ILE A 227 -29.02 -21.29 1.63
CA ILE A 227 -29.72 -20.70 0.48
C ILE A 227 -30.82 -19.75 0.96
N ASP A 228 -31.64 -20.17 1.92
CA ASP A 228 -32.74 -19.36 2.45
C ASP A 228 -32.19 -18.08 3.14
N THR A 229 -31.09 -18.19 3.88
CA THR A 229 -30.39 -17.02 4.46
C THR A 229 -29.96 -16.03 3.40
N LEU A 230 -29.29 -16.49 2.35
CA LEU A 230 -28.83 -15.60 1.26
C LEU A 230 -29.99 -14.97 0.49
N CYS A 231 -31.08 -15.72 0.26
CA CYS A 231 -32.28 -15.18 -0.37
C CYS A 231 -32.93 -14.08 0.49
N LYS A 232 -32.93 -14.24 1.81
CA LYS A 232 -33.40 -13.22 2.73
C LYS A 232 -32.50 -11.96 2.69
N ASP A 233 -31.19 -12.15 2.77
CA ASP A 233 -30.23 -11.02 2.70
C ASP A 233 -30.45 -10.20 1.41
N TYR A 234 -30.69 -10.87 0.27
CA TYR A 234 -30.99 -10.18 -0.98
C TYR A 234 -32.34 -9.44 -0.94
N ALA A 235 -33.36 -10.02 -0.32
CA ALA A 235 -34.65 -9.36 -0.17
C ALA A 235 -34.58 -8.13 0.74
N ASP A 236 -33.71 -8.17 1.76
CA ASP A 236 -33.50 -7.08 2.71
C ASP A 236 -32.63 -5.95 2.12
N GLU A 237 -31.65 -6.28 1.27
CA GLU A 237 -30.68 -5.30 0.74
C GLU A 237 -31.06 -4.69 -0.62
N TYR A 238 -31.85 -5.42 -1.45
CA TYR A 238 -32.14 -5.03 -2.83
C TYR A 238 -33.63 -4.96 -3.13
N ALA A 239 -34.02 -4.02 -3.97
CA ALA A 239 -35.37 -4.00 -4.55
C ALA A 239 -35.49 -5.11 -5.61
N ILE A 240 -36.10 -6.23 -5.25
CA ILE A 240 -36.24 -7.39 -6.14
C ILE A 240 -37.50 -7.22 -6.98
N VAL A 241 -37.35 -7.01 -8.30
CA VAL A 241 -38.45 -6.83 -9.27
C VAL A 241 -38.99 -8.18 -9.82
N LYS A 242 -38.21 -9.26 -9.69
CA LYS A 242 -38.59 -10.62 -10.08
C LYS A 242 -38.10 -11.60 -9.04
N GLU A 243 -38.80 -12.70 -8.89
CA GLU A 243 -38.40 -13.76 -8.00
C GLU A 243 -37.03 -14.34 -8.40
N ILE A 244 -36.08 -14.36 -7.46
CA ILE A 244 -34.76 -14.99 -7.64
C ILE A 244 -34.94 -16.48 -7.32
N GLY A 245 -34.58 -17.32 -8.28
CA GLY A 245 -34.64 -18.78 -8.10
C GLY A 245 -33.59 -19.26 -7.07
N ARG A 246 -33.96 -20.32 -6.30
CA ARG A 246 -33.06 -20.95 -5.31
C ARG A 246 -31.75 -21.46 -5.89
N ALA A 247 -31.73 -21.86 -7.18
CA ALA A 247 -30.51 -22.28 -7.85
C ALA A 247 -29.47 -21.16 -7.96
N SER A 248 -29.89 -19.93 -8.30
CA SER A 248 -29.00 -18.75 -8.36
C SER A 248 -28.40 -18.41 -6.99
N CYS A 249 -29.15 -18.57 -5.90
CA CYS A 249 -28.63 -18.38 -4.54
C CYS A 249 -27.59 -19.46 -4.18
N ARG A 250 -27.85 -20.73 -4.57
CA ARG A 250 -26.90 -21.84 -4.34
C ARG A 250 -25.55 -21.60 -5.04
N GLU A 251 -25.55 -21.05 -6.25
CA GLU A 251 -24.33 -20.74 -7.01
C GLU A 251 -23.49 -19.60 -6.41
N ARG A 252 -24.05 -18.77 -5.52
CA ARG A 252 -23.40 -17.58 -4.95
C ARG A 252 -22.90 -17.75 -3.52
N VAL A 253 -23.11 -18.89 -2.89
CA VAL A 253 -22.69 -19.16 -1.48
C VAL A 253 -21.21 -19.58 -1.37
N TYR A 254 -20.44 -19.54 -2.47
CA TYR A 254 -19.01 -19.90 -2.52
C TYR A 254 -18.08 -18.71 -2.57
#